data_f0df51fc480c01af9cfdb8f94d4b673c
#
_entry.id   f0df51fc480c01af9cfdb8f94d4b673c
#
_cell.length_a   1.000
_cell.length_b   1.000
_cell.length_c   1.000
_cell.angle_alpha   90.00
_cell.angle_beta   90.00
_cell.angle_gamma   90.00
#
_symmetry.space_group_name_H-M   'P 1'
#
loop_
_entity.id
_entity.type
_entity.pdbx_description
1 polymer ?
#
loop_
_entity_poly.entity_id
_entity_poly.type
_entity_poly.pdbx_seq_one_letter_code
_entity_poly.pdbx_strand_id
1 'polypeptide(L)'
;DVVIVENEWGVIEEITGTYVVVRIWDQRRLVVPLQYWIEKPFQNWTRRTSELIGTVFLWVDYRMPLAPLREALQKACEASPHWDKRFALLQVTEAGDKAMQLRCLVTAASAPAAWDLRCHVRESLIDFIQREYPGYLPRHRAELDPPEPHAPHAVDEAPVVGGAAEMETPQAPRA
;
A
#
# COMPACT_ATOMS: atom_id res chain seq x y z
N ASP A 1 13.95 -28.91 -3.96
CA ASP A 1 14.34 -27.54 -3.60
C ASP A 1 13.34 -26.53 -4.11
N VAL A 2 13.14 -25.46 -3.35
CA VAL A 2 12.37 -24.28 -3.76
C VAL A 2 13.35 -23.30 -4.39
N VAL A 3 13.03 -22.86 -5.60
CA VAL A 3 13.89 -21.98 -6.40
C VAL A 3 13.11 -20.81 -6.98
N ILE A 4 13.82 -19.70 -7.25
CA ILE A 4 13.36 -18.63 -8.13
C ILE A 4 14.27 -18.63 -9.35
N VAL A 5 13.65 -18.83 -10.51
CA VAL A 5 14.29 -18.81 -11.82
C VAL A 5 13.38 -18.07 -12.80
N GLU A 6 13.93 -17.16 -13.61
CA GLU A 6 13.17 -16.27 -14.52
C GLU A 6 12.02 -15.52 -13.83
N ASN A 7 12.23 -15.06 -12.58
CA ASN A 7 11.22 -14.43 -11.70
C ASN A 7 10.03 -15.31 -11.32
N GLU A 8 10.06 -16.60 -11.65
CA GLU A 8 9.05 -17.57 -11.27
C GLU A 8 9.50 -18.35 -10.02
N TRP A 9 8.62 -18.40 -9.03
CA TRP A 9 8.81 -19.19 -7.83
C TRP A 9 8.23 -20.58 -8.01
N GLY A 10 9.02 -21.61 -7.74
CA GLY A 10 8.58 -22.98 -7.90
C GLY A 10 9.45 -24.00 -7.18
N VAL A 11 9.05 -25.26 -7.31
CA VAL A 11 9.74 -26.42 -6.73
C VAL A 11 10.35 -27.24 -7.86
N ILE A 12 11.61 -27.59 -7.73
CA ILE A 12 12.27 -28.52 -8.67
C ILE A 12 11.53 -29.86 -8.55
N GLU A 13 10.92 -30.30 -9.66
CA GLU A 13 10.18 -31.56 -9.77
C GLU A 13 11.03 -32.65 -10.38
N GLU A 14 11.84 -32.31 -11.39
CA GLU A 14 12.68 -33.25 -12.12
C GLU A 14 14.00 -32.61 -12.56
N ILE A 15 15.08 -33.38 -12.55
CA ILE A 15 16.37 -33.00 -13.10
C ILE A 15 16.82 -34.11 -14.05
N THR A 16 17.02 -33.73 -15.31
CA THR A 16 17.52 -34.63 -16.36
C THR A 16 18.94 -34.25 -16.76
N GLY A 17 19.54 -34.98 -17.70
CA GLY A 17 20.85 -34.64 -18.26
C GLY A 17 20.86 -33.40 -19.16
N THR A 18 19.71 -32.85 -19.56
CA THR A 18 19.59 -31.72 -20.50
C THR A 18 18.74 -30.58 -20.01
N TYR A 19 17.79 -30.82 -19.11
CA TYR A 19 16.89 -29.81 -18.57
C TYR A 19 16.47 -30.11 -17.12
N VAL A 20 15.95 -29.07 -16.45
CA VAL A 20 15.32 -29.14 -15.13
C VAL A 20 13.87 -28.69 -15.27
N VAL A 21 12.94 -29.44 -14.66
CA VAL A 21 11.53 -29.08 -14.60
C VAL A 21 11.23 -28.46 -13.25
N VAL A 22 10.75 -27.22 -13.27
CA VAL A 22 10.31 -26.48 -12.07
C VAL A 22 8.79 -26.38 -12.09
N ARG A 23 8.12 -26.93 -11.10
CA ARG A 23 6.69 -26.79 -10.90
C ARG A 23 6.41 -25.47 -10.22
N ILE A 24 5.77 -24.55 -10.95
CA ILE A 24 5.36 -23.24 -10.47
C ILE A 24 4.15 -23.39 -9.52
N TRP A 25 3.93 -22.41 -8.68
CA TRP A 25 2.85 -22.41 -7.68
C TRP A 25 1.44 -22.58 -8.28
N ASP A 26 1.23 -22.13 -9.53
CA ASP A 26 -0.04 -22.23 -10.28
C ASP A 26 -0.15 -23.55 -11.10
N GLN A 27 0.71 -24.52 -10.83
CA GLN A 27 0.80 -25.84 -11.45
C GLN A 27 1.39 -25.88 -12.88
N ARG A 28 1.81 -24.75 -13.46
CA ARG A 28 2.62 -24.74 -14.69
C ARG A 28 3.97 -25.41 -14.44
N ARG A 29 4.56 -25.95 -15.51
CA ARG A 29 5.91 -26.47 -15.50
C ARG A 29 6.80 -25.57 -16.34
N LEU A 30 7.82 -25.01 -15.71
CA LEU A 30 8.88 -24.28 -16.39
C LEU A 30 10.03 -25.25 -16.67
N VAL A 31 10.27 -25.50 -17.94
CA VAL A 31 11.35 -26.38 -18.41
C VAL A 31 12.55 -25.52 -18.75
N VAL A 32 13.62 -25.66 -17.98
CA VAL A 32 14.82 -24.82 -18.08
C VAL A 32 16.00 -25.68 -18.51
N PRO A 33 16.69 -25.34 -19.61
CA PRO A 33 17.90 -26.07 -20.04
C PRO A 33 18.95 -26.10 -18.92
N LEU A 34 19.67 -27.23 -18.79
CA LEU A 34 20.69 -27.38 -17.76
C LEU A 34 21.82 -26.33 -17.91
N GLN A 35 22.12 -25.92 -19.15
CA GLN A 35 23.08 -24.86 -19.44
C GLN A 35 22.72 -23.52 -18.75
N TYR A 36 21.44 -23.19 -18.70
CA TYR A 36 20.97 -21.99 -17.98
C TYR A 36 21.37 -22.01 -16.49
N TRP A 37 21.21 -23.16 -15.81
CA TRP A 37 21.55 -23.35 -14.41
C TRP A 37 23.05 -23.25 -14.11
N ILE A 38 23.86 -23.51 -15.12
CA ILE A 38 25.33 -23.41 -15.04
C ILE A 38 25.79 -21.98 -15.30
N GLU A 39 25.17 -21.30 -16.26
CA GLU A 39 25.60 -19.98 -16.75
C GLU A 39 24.97 -18.81 -16.03
N LYS A 40 23.74 -18.97 -15.52
CA LYS A 40 22.98 -17.87 -14.90
C LYS A 40 22.76 -18.08 -13.40
N PRO A 41 22.82 -17.00 -12.61
CA PRO A 41 22.49 -17.08 -11.20
C PRO A 41 20.99 -17.33 -11.02
N PHE A 42 20.63 -18.15 -10.04
CA PHE A 42 19.28 -18.40 -9.58
C PHE A 42 19.26 -18.40 -8.05
N GLN A 43 18.09 -18.18 -7.44
CA GLN A 43 17.94 -18.25 -6.00
C GLN A 43 17.48 -19.66 -5.61
N ASN A 44 18.17 -20.29 -4.67
CA ASN A 44 17.74 -21.53 -4.04
C ASN A 44 17.45 -21.26 -2.56
N TRP A 45 16.19 -21.34 -2.19
CA TRP A 45 15.72 -21.00 -0.84
C TRP A 45 15.88 -22.13 0.17
N THR A 46 16.03 -23.35 -0.29
CA THR A 46 16.01 -24.55 0.57
C THR A 46 17.25 -25.42 0.45
N ARG A 47 18.32 -24.88 -0.14
CA ARG A 47 19.56 -25.67 -0.41
C ARG A 47 20.16 -26.32 0.84
N ARG A 48 20.11 -25.64 1.98
CA ARG A 48 20.68 -26.15 3.26
C ARG A 48 19.63 -26.32 4.33
N THR A 49 18.73 -25.34 4.47
CA THR A 49 17.63 -25.35 5.41
C THR A 49 16.38 -24.86 4.71
N SER A 50 15.22 -25.32 5.13
CA SER A 50 13.92 -24.80 4.67
C SER A 50 13.43 -23.60 5.48
N GLU A 51 14.20 -23.18 6.49
CA GLU A 51 13.86 -22.08 7.38
C GLU A 51 13.98 -20.74 6.68
N LEU A 52 12.92 -19.98 6.67
CA LEU A 52 12.85 -18.69 5.97
C LEU A 52 12.39 -17.56 6.88
N ILE A 53 12.82 -16.36 6.52
CA ILE A 53 12.32 -15.11 7.10
C ILE A 53 11.32 -14.51 6.13
N GLY A 54 10.06 -14.45 6.54
CA GLY A 54 9.01 -13.75 5.81
C GLY A 54 9.00 -12.27 6.18
N THR A 55 8.77 -11.40 5.21
CA THR A 55 8.67 -9.95 5.40
C THR A 55 7.27 -9.48 5.07
N VAL A 56 6.66 -8.68 5.97
CA VAL A 56 5.39 -7.99 5.74
C VAL A 56 5.64 -6.50 5.88
N PHE A 57 5.18 -5.72 4.91
CA PHE A 57 5.22 -4.26 4.94
C PHE A 57 3.81 -3.70 5.15
N LEU A 58 3.70 -2.67 6.00
CA LEU A 58 2.51 -1.89 6.23
C LEU A 58 2.87 -0.41 6.28
N TRP A 59 1.96 0.45 5.85
CA TRP A 59 2.08 1.89 5.97
C TRP A 59 1.06 2.41 6.98
N VAL A 60 1.51 3.22 7.94
CA VAL A 60 0.67 3.79 8.99
C VAL A 60 0.99 5.26 9.22
N ASP A 61 0.05 6.00 9.81
CA ASP A 61 0.27 7.39 10.21
C ASP A 61 1.39 7.49 11.26
N TYR A 62 2.15 8.59 11.25
CA TYR A 62 3.25 8.84 12.21
C TYR A 62 2.81 8.81 13.68
N ARG A 63 1.54 9.10 13.96
CA ARG A 63 0.99 9.07 15.31
C ARG A 63 0.66 7.67 15.81
N MET A 64 0.78 6.64 14.96
CA MET A 64 0.49 5.26 15.34
C MET A 64 1.45 4.79 16.44
N PRO A 65 0.93 4.41 17.62
CA PRO A 65 1.77 3.88 18.69
C PRO A 65 2.32 2.50 18.31
N LEU A 66 3.64 2.32 18.39
CA LEU A 66 4.29 1.08 17.94
C LEU A 66 4.20 -0.07 18.95
N ALA A 67 4.08 0.23 20.25
CA ALA A 67 4.05 -0.81 21.28
C ALA A 67 2.84 -1.75 21.13
N PRO A 68 1.59 -1.26 20.97
CA PRO A 68 0.45 -2.13 20.73
C PRO A 68 0.55 -2.95 19.43
N LEU A 69 1.19 -2.38 18.38
CA LEU A 69 1.41 -3.12 17.13
C LEU A 69 2.40 -4.28 17.30
N ARG A 70 3.44 -4.10 18.14
CA ARG A 70 4.38 -5.18 18.45
C ARG A 70 3.70 -6.32 19.20
N GLU A 71 2.83 -5.99 20.15
CA GLU A 71 2.01 -6.98 20.86
C GLU A 71 1.02 -7.69 19.93
N ALA A 72 0.37 -6.94 19.03
CA ALA A 72 -0.53 -7.50 18.03
C ALA A 72 0.21 -8.44 17.07
N LEU A 73 1.41 -8.08 16.61
CA LEU A 73 2.26 -8.96 15.80
C LEU A 73 2.58 -10.26 16.53
N GLN A 74 2.99 -10.16 17.79
CA GLN A 74 3.30 -11.33 18.59
C GLN A 74 2.10 -12.27 18.73
N LYS A 75 0.92 -11.73 19.06
CA LYS A 75 -0.34 -12.48 19.13
C LYS A 75 -0.73 -13.12 17.81
N ALA A 76 -0.59 -12.39 16.70
CA ALA A 76 -0.87 -12.91 15.37
C ALA A 76 0.06 -14.09 15.02
N CYS A 77 1.33 -14.00 15.34
CA CYS A 77 2.27 -15.10 15.16
C CYS A 77 1.90 -16.32 16.02
N GLU A 78 1.61 -16.11 17.31
CA GLU A 78 1.23 -17.17 18.25
C GLU A 78 -0.05 -17.91 17.85
N ALA A 79 -1.00 -17.20 17.23
CA ALA A 79 -2.26 -17.77 16.73
C ALA A 79 -2.07 -18.59 15.44
N SER A 80 -0.95 -18.44 14.73
CA SER A 80 -0.71 -19.12 13.46
C SER A 80 0.04 -20.46 13.66
N PRO A 81 -0.45 -21.57 13.07
CA PRO A 81 0.26 -22.83 13.08
C PRO A 81 1.52 -22.84 12.21
N HIS A 82 1.71 -21.81 11.36
CA HIS A 82 2.81 -21.68 10.42
C HIS A 82 4.06 -21.01 11.03
N TRP A 83 3.94 -20.45 12.24
CA TRP A 83 5.05 -19.81 12.91
C TRP A 83 5.95 -20.84 13.63
N ASP A 84 7.23 -20.78 13.39
CA ASP A 84 8.23 -21.68 13.97
C ASP A 84 8.75 -21.20 15.34
N LYS A 85 8.20 -20.10 15.87
CA LYS A 85 8.49 -19.53 17.20
C LYS A 85 9.92 -19.03 17.42
N ARG A 86 10.72 -18.85 16.36
CA ARG A 86 12.10 -18.35 16.50
C ARG A 86 12.12 -16.86 16.82
N PHE A 87 11.48 -16.03 15.99
CA PHE A 87 11.26 -14.62 16.32
C PHE A 87 10.13 -13.99 15.49
N ALA A 88 9.60 -12.88 16.02
CA ALA A 88 8.73 -11.94 15.34
C ALA A 88 9.20 -10.53 15.71
N LEU A 89 9.46 -9.68 14.71
CA LEU A 89 10.07 -8.36 14.92
C LEU A 89 9.35 -7.31 14.07
N LEU A 90 8.95 -6.19 14.71
CA LEU A 90 8.39 -5.03 14.04
C LEU A 90 9.33 -3.82 14.17
N GLN A 91 9.70 -3.24 13.04
CA GLN A 91 10.57 -2.08 12.93
C GLN A 91 9.96 -1.05 11.99
N VAL A 92 10.22 0.23 12.23
CA VAL A 92 10.02 1.29 11.24
C VAL A 92 11.24 1.28 10.32
N THR A 93 11.02 1.14 9.02
CA THR A 93 12.11 1.04 8.04
C THR A 93 12.17 2.21 7.08
N GLU A 94 11.09 2.97 7.00
CA GLU A 94 11.04 4.15 6.14
C GLU A 94 10.12 5.21 6.76
N ALA A 95 10.49 6.49 6.57
CA ALA A 95 9.74 7.65 6.99
C ALA A 95 9.49 8.52 5.75
N GLY A 96 8.33 8.30 5.11
CA GLY A 96 7.90 9.04 3.92
C GLY A 96 7.20 10.36 4.28
N ASP A 97 6.85 11.15 3.29
CA ASP A 97 6.16 12.45 3.46
C ASP A 97 4.75 12.33 4.09
N LYS A 98 4.09 11.21 3.93
CA LYS A 98 2.68 11.00 4.36
C LYS A 98 2.50 9.94 5.43
N ALA A 99 3.40 8.97 5.51
CA ALA A 99 3.27 7.81 6.37
C ALA A 99 4.64 7.20 6.68
N MET A 100 4.70 6.43 7.75
CA MET A 100 5.87 5.59 8.05
C MET A 100 5.62 4.15 7.61
N GLN A 101 6.67 3.52 7.08
CA GLN A 101 6.66 2.11 6.72
C GLN A 101 7.06 1.26 7.91
N LEU A 102 6.24 0.27 8.20
CA LEU A 102 6.54 -0.78 9.15
C LEU A 102 6.98 -2.04 8.40
N ARG A 103 8.07 -2.63 8.85
CA ARG A 103 8.53 -3.94 8.41
C ARG A 103 8.38 -4.94 9.54
N CYS A 104 7.57 -5.96 9.31
CA CYS A 104 7.45 -7.11 10.20
C CYS A 104 8.27 -8.26 9.61
N LEU A 105 9.19 -8.79 10.39
CA LEU A 105 9.97 -9.99 10.07
C LEU A 105 9.43 -11.13 10.93
N VAL A 106 9.07 -12.24 10.27
CA VAL A 106 8.53 -13.44 10.93
C VAL A 106 9.23 -14.67 10.36
N THR A 107 9.44 -15.68 11.18
CA THR A 107 10.15 -16.89 10.78
C THR A 107 9.21 -18.06 10.58
N ALA A 108 9.50 -18.89 9.60
CA ALA A 108 8.73 -20.09 9.30
C ALA A 108 9.64 -21.24 8.88
N ALA A 109 9.19 -22.48 9.11
CA ALA A 109 9.95 -23.70 8.85
C ALA A 109 10.02 -24.08 7.35
N SER A 110 9.20 -23.47 6.49
CA SER A 110 9.19 -23.76 5.06
C SER A 110 8.68 -22.58 4.24
N ALA A 111 8.93 -22.58 2.93
CA ALA A 111 8.48 -21.54 2.03
C ALA A 111 6.95 -21.40 1.94
N PRO A 112 6.15 -22.48 1.82
CA PRO A 112 4.69 -22.38 1.90
C PRO A 112 4.22 -21.79 3.24
N ALA A 113 4.75 -22.30 4.36
CA ALA A 113 4.42 -21.79 5.69
C ALA A 113 4.78 -20.31 5.85
N ALA A 114 5.91 -19.85 5.29
CA ALA A 114 6.30 -18.44 5.30
C ALA A 114 5.31 -17.58 4.51
N TRP A 115 4.79 -18.07 3.39
CA TRP A 115 3.77 -17.35 2.61
C TRP A 115 2.47 -17.20 3.41
N ASP A 116 1.94 -18.31 3.92
CA ASP A 116 0.68 -18.32 4.67
C ASP A 116 0.79 -17.48 5.96
N LEU A 117 1.91 -17.58 6.67
CA LEU A 117 2.18 -16.76 7.86
C LEU A 117 2.19 -15.26 7.51
N ARG A 118 2.81 -14.87 6.40
CA ARG A 118 2.83 -13.45 5.97
C ARG A 118 1.44 -12.93 5.66
N CYS A 119 0.60 -13.72 5.00
CA CYS A 119 -0.79 -13.36 4.72
C CYS A 119 -1.57 -13.20 6.04
N HIS A 120 -1.51 -14.20 6.91
CA HIS A 120 -2.17 -14.18 8.22
C HIS A 120 -1.75 -12.98 9.08
N VAL A 121 -0.46 -12.71 9.19
CA VAL A 121 0.07 -11.57 9.95
C VAL A 121 -0.40 -10.24 9.36
N ARG A 122 -0.37 -10.10 8.03
CA ARG A 122 -0.84 -8.87 7.36
C ARG A 122 -2.32 -8.60 7.64
N GLU A 123 -3.16 -9.61 7.48
CA GLU A 123 -4.60 -9.52 7.72
C GLU A 123 -4.91 -9.22 9.18
N SER A 124 -4.26 -9.92 10.11
CA SER A 124 -4.42 -9.71 11.55
C SER A 124 -4.03 -8.29 12.00
N LEU A 125 -2.92 -7.74 11.46
CA LEU A 125 -2.50 -6.39 11.78
C LEU A 125 -3.41 -5.33 11.15
N ILE A 126 -3.92 -5.55 9.94
CA ILE A 126 -4.90 -4.66 9.31
C ILE A 126 -6.19 -4.64 10.13
N ASP A 127 -6.72 -5.81 10.51
CA ASP A 127 -7.92 -5.91 11.36
C ASP A 127 -7.72 -5.22 12.70
N PHE A 128 -6.58 -5.44 13.35
CA PHE A 128 -6.23 -4.77 14.60
C PHE A 128 -6.22 -3.25 14.45
N ILE A 129 -5.58 -2.71 13.40
CA ILE A 129 -5.51 -1.26 13.16
C ILE A 129 -6.91 -0.71 12.88
N GLN A 130 -7.72 -1.39 12.07
CA GLN A 130 -9.07 -0.95 11.73
C GLN A 130 -9.99 -0.91 12.95
N ARG A 131 -9.87 -1.87 13.86
CA ARG A 131 -10.70 -1.97 15.05
C ARG A 131 -10.28 -1.02 16.15
N GLU A 132 -8.99 -1.03 16.50
CA GLU A 132 -8.49 -0.30 17.67
C GLU A 132 -7.95 1.10 17.32
N TYR A 133 -7.47 1.29 16.10
CA TYR A 133 -6.76 2.50 15.68
C TYR A 133 -7.19 3.01 14.29
N PRO A 134 -8.50 3.13 13.98
CA PRO A 134 -8.99 3.51 12.65
C PRO A 134 -8.51 4.90 12.21
N GLY A 135 -8.21 5.77 13.17
CA GLY A 135 -7.70 7.12 12.92
C GLY A 135 -6.23 7.19 12.46
N TYR A 136 -5.49 6.08 12.48
CA TYR A 136 -4.05 6.04 12.25
C TYR A 136 -3.66 5.33 10.95
N LEU A 137 -4.63 5.01 10.11
CA LEU A 137 -4.37 4.63 8.72
C LEU A 137 -3.84 5.83 7.94
N PRO A 138 -3.04 5.63 6.88
CA PRO A 138 -2.49 6.72 6.09
C PRO A 138 -3.57 7.67 5.60
N ARG A 139 -3.39 8.97 5.82
CA ARG A 139 -4.33 10.02 5.43
C ARG A 139 -3.61 11.12 4.68
N HIS A 140 -4.29 11.72 3.71
CA HIS A 140 -3.88 12.99 3.15
C HIS A 140 -4.20 14.11 4.14
N ARG A 141 -3.18 14.87 4.55
CA ARG A 141 -3.36 16.12 5.28
C ARG A 141 -3.24 17.25 4.27
N ALA A 142 -4.34 17.99 4.05
CA ALA A 142 -4.34 19.23 3.29
C ALA A 142 -4.70 20.35 4.28
N GLU A 143 -3.85 21.32 4.45
CA GLU A 143 -4.23 22.60 5.02
C GLU A 143 -4.94 23.37 3.88
N LEU A 144 -6.25 23.55 4.02
CA LEU A 144 -7.01 24.42 3.15
C LEU A 144 -6.97 25.80 3.79
N ASP A 145 -6.32 26.73 3.14
CA ASP A 145 -6.44 28.13 3.52
C ASP A 145 -7.92 28.51 3.50
N PRO A 146 -8.46 29.18 4.55
CA PRO A 146 -9.83 29.65 4.52
C PRO A 146 -9.97 30.57 3.29
N PRO A 147 -11.10 30.49 2.56
CA PRO A 147 -11.31 31.34 1.39
C PRO A 147 -11.14 32.79 1.83
N GLU A 148 -10.34 33.56 1.11
CA GLU A 148 -10.20 35.00 1.35
C GLU A 148 -11.62 35.61 1.38
N PRO A 149 -11.93 36.44 2.40
CA PRO A 149 -13.21 37.11 2.43
C PRO A 149 -13.35 37.92 1.15
N HIS A 150 -14.29 37.53 0.30
CA HIS A 150 -14.63 38.31 -0.90
C HIS A 150 -14.92 39.73 -0.44
N ALA A 151 -14.05 40.67 -0.82
CA ALA A 151 -14.39 42.09 -0.72
C ALA A 151 -15.72 42.31 -1.45
N PRO A 152 -16.73 42.95 -0.81
CA PRO A 152 -17.97 43.22 -1.50
C PRO A 152 -17.64 44.01 -2.77
N HIS A 153 -18.02 43.49 -3.91
CA HIS A 153 -17.95 44.24 -5.14
C HIS A 153 -18.68 45.56 -4.91
N ALA A 154 -17.92 46.68 -4.95
CA ALA A 154 -18.53 48.00 -5.04
C ALA A 154 -19.49 47.96 -6.22
N VAL A 155 -20.78 47.99 -5.98
CA VAL A 155 -21.75 48.23 -7.03
C VAL A 155 -21.48 49.64 -7.50
N ASP A 156 -20.93 49.78 -8.71
CA ASP A 156 -20.85 51.05 -9.41
C ASP A 156 -22.26 51.60 -9.48
N GLU A 157 -22.55 52.61 -8.65
CA GLU A 157 -23.76 53.41 -8.83
C GLU A 157 -23.66 54.11 -10.15
N ALA A 158 -24.36 53.59 -11.13
CA ALA A 158 -24.54 54.29 -12.40
C ALA A 158 -25.14 55.69 -12.16
N PRO A 159 -24.55 56.72 -12.77
CA PRO A 159 -25.06 58.07 -12.61
C PRO A 159 -26.49 58.19 -13.10
N VAL A 160 -27.39 58.61 -12.17
CA VAL A 160 -28.80 58.94 -12.53
C VAL A 160 -28.75 60.18 -13.42
N VAL A 161 -28.90 59.96 -14.74
CA VAL A 161 -29.11 61.05 -15.71
C VAL A 161 -30.52 61.56 -15.50
N GLY A 162 -30.65 62.65 -14.78
CA GLY A 162 -31.89 63.41 -14.68
C GLY A 162 -32.13 64.20 -16.00
N GLY A 163 -32.87 63.61 -16.91
CA GLY A 163 -33.39 64.29 -18.08
C GLY A 163 -34.83 64.75 -17.82
N ALA A 164 -35.02 66.00 -17.41
CA ALA A 164 -36.33 66.64 -17.47
C ALA A 164 -36.64 66.96 -18.93
N ALA A 165 -37.51 66.21 -19.58
CA ALA A 165 -38.11 66.53 -20.85
C ALA A 165 -39.35 67.34 -20.63
N GLU A 166 -39.27 68.63 -20.92
CA GLU A 166 -40.45 69.52 -21.06
C GLU A 166 -41.36 68.99 -22.18
N MET A 167 -42.61 68.71 -21.80
CA MET A 167 -43.67 68.34 -22.74
C MET A 167 -44.23 69.63 -23.35
N GLU A 168 -43.89 69.90 -24.58
CA GLU A 168 -44.47 70.94 -25.42
C GLU A 168 -45.83 70.44 -25.99
N THR A 169 -46.89 71.14 -25.68
CA THR A 169 -48.27 70.83 -26.11
C THR A 169 -48.47 71.30 -27.50
N PRO A 170 -48.96 70.51 -28.45
CA PRO A 170 -49.31 71.01 -29.81
C PRO A 170 -50.65 71.75 -29.82
N GLN A 171 -50.65 72.96 -30.36
CA GLN A 171 -51.76 73.81 -30.62
C GLN A 171 -52.51 73.30 -31.84
N ALA A 172 -53.85 73.21 -31.72
CA ALA A 172 -54.75 72.85 -32.80
C ALA A 172 -54.96 73.98 -33.84
N PRO A 173 -55.06 73.66 -35.16
CA PRO A 173 -55.38 74.67 -36.17
C PRO A 173 -56.86 75.03 -36.14
N ARG A 174 -57.10 76.35 -36.25
CA ARG A 174 -58.44 76.89 -36.54
C ARG A 174 -58.64 77.10 -38.04
N ALA A 175 -59.85 76.71 -38.47
CA ALA A 175 -60.62 77.07 -39.63
C ALA A 175 -60.08 76.68 -41.00
#